data_2be38b56c01babc3ec5a30111b1caa1c
#
_entry.id   2be38b56c01babc3ec5a30111b1caa1c
#
_cell.length_a   1.000
_cell.length_b   1.000
_cell.length_c   1.000
_cell.angle_alpha   90.00
_cell.angle_beta   90.00
_cell.angle_gamma   90.00
#
_symmetry.space_group_name_H-M   'P 1'
#
loop_
_entity.id
_entity.type
_entity.pdbx_description
1 polymer ?
#
loop_
_entity_poly.entity_id
_entity_poly.type
_entity_poly.pdbx_seq_one_letter_code
_entity_poly.pdbx_strand_id
1 'polypeptide(L)'
;MATTTLQTLRRELAAYLGYGEFVGKDGEAWTTTTNIAASTALISTELRDYGFDDFSLPSSGDDALNNLWVLIQGTNNAQVIRRVSAYDASAGQLTLTGTNLTAESGAMDFELHRYSPTYLRYVINRVLRIAHPHVHLPITKSLFTSRGVTRYDIPSAIIGRPTEIRLQKGLESSFENNILSNPDFEDWTSGSPDSWSATTLDLTEEESSTSPVNYMVLETGSSVRATSQTGSTGTLLQSISSPSTHSGQRVSFSVWVYSLTAAKIRTQITLNSTANTGTTADGGEHGGTGWELLTHYEDATTTLSTLAVGIRVDSDATDNTEFYIDRAICTVGPLQAPEQVGELMMNWEYIPETQGSTLRQHVIFPSQFDDNYLLKFHGKGFLSSLSAETDTLEIGAPETDLLYAYAAVEIYRRYASTSPDLDREFNRERLALAQNDIERLSNHVMSRGPRRRLMIPDAV
;
A
#
# COMPACT_ATOMS: atom_id res chain seq x y z
N MET A 1 2.33 8.98 2.62
CA MET A 1 0.86 9.13 2.60
C MET A 1 0.37 9.07 4.04
N ALA A 2 -0.71 9.78 4.39
CA ALA A 2 -1.32 9.62 5.71
C ALA A 2 -1.97 8.23 5.76
N THR A 3 -1.79 7.51 6.84
CA THR A 3 -2.42 6.20 7.07
C THR A 3 -3.54 6.38 8.10
N THR A 4 -4.71 5.81 7.82
CA THR A 4 -5.86 5.89 8.71
C THR A 4 -6.23 4.48 9.18
N THR A 5 -6.31 4.25 10.49
CA THR A 5 -6.65 2.93 11.05
C THR A 5 -8.14 2.62 10.96
N LEU A 6 -8.53 1.34 11.04
CA LEU A 6 -9.94 0.95 11.12
C LEU A 6 -10.64 1.62 12.31
N GLN A 7 -9.96 1.72 13.45
CA GLN A 7 -10.49 2.42 14.63
C GLN A 7 -10.80 3.89 14.33
N THR A 8 -9.83 4.61 13.71
CA THR A 8 -10.02 6.01 13.33
C THR A 8 -11.16 6.17 12.32
N LEU A 9 -11.18 5.31 11.26
CA LEU A 9 -12.26 5.33 10.27
C LEU A 9 -13.64 5.14 10.90
N ARG A 10 -13.75 4.24 11.87
CA ARG A 10 -15.03 4.01 12.58
C ARG A 10 -15.46 5.22 13.40
N ARG A 11 -14.53 5.87 14.12
CA ARG A 11 -14.79 7.07 14.90
C ARG A 11 -15.21 8.25 14.03
N GLU A 12 -14.47 8.50 12.97
CA GLU A 12 -14.77 9.58 12.03
C GLU A 12 -16.09 9.31 11.28
N LEU A 13 -16.39 8.07 10.93
CA LEU A 13 -17.69 7.69 10.37
C LEU A 13 -18.81 7.96 11.37
N ALA A 14 -18.62 7.68 12.66
CA ALA A 14 -19.59 7.98 13.70
C ALA A 14 -19.84 9.49 13.84
N ALA A 15 -18.78 10.30 13.75
CA ALA A 15 -18.89 11.75 13.72
C ALA A 15 -19.64 12.23 12.46
N TYR A 16 -19.34 11.68 11.28
CA TYR A 16 -20.06 11.98 10.04
C TYR A 16 -21.56 11.63 10.12
N LEU A 17 -21.90 10.54 10.79
CA LEU A 17 -23.28 10.10 11.04
C LEU A 17 -23.99 10.92 12.14
N GLY A 18 -23.30 11.87 12.79
CA GLY A 18 -23.85 12.77 13.79
C GLY A 18 -23.98 12.17 15.19
N TYR A 19 -23.18 11.16 15.52
CA TYR A 19 -23.14 10.59 16.88
C TYR A 19 -21.71 10.37 17.41
N GLY A 20 -20.73 11.08 16.85
CA GLY A 20 -19.31 10.95 17.25
C GLY A 20 -19.07 11.22 18.74
N GLU A 21 -19.87 12.07 19.35
CA GLU A 21 -19.81 12.44 20.77
C GLU A 21 -20.07 11.25 21.70
N PHE A 22 -20.82 10.25 21.25
CA PHE A 22 -21.01 9.03 22.03
C PHE A 22 -19.80 8.08 21.98
N VAL A 23 -19.02 8.14 20.93
CA VAL A 23 -17.91 7.20 20.72
C VAL A 23 -16.79 7.43 21.73
N GLY A 24 -16.63 8.67 22.19
CA GLY A 24 -15.62 9.02 23.16
C GLY A 24 -15.60 10.53 23.45
N LYS A 25 -14.74 10.93 24.37
CA LYS A 25 -14.55 12.32 24.75
C LYS A 25 -13.44 12.94 23.90
N ASP A 26 -13.72 14.08 23.30
CA ASP A 26 -12.73 14.87 22.53
C ASP A 26 -12.00 14.07 21.41
N GLY A 27 -12.66 13.03 20.86
CA GLY A 27 -12.11 12.17 19.83
C GLY A 27 -11.32 10.95 20.35
N GLU A 28 -11.17 10.83 21.67
CA GLU A 28 -10.56 9.67 22.33
C GLU A 28 -11.64 8.71 22.84
N ALA A 29 -11.32 7.43 23.04
CA ALA A 29 -12.24 6.47 23.63
C ALA A 29 -12.54 6.81 25.10
N TRP A 30 -13.71 6.37 25.59
CA TRP A 30 -14.00 6.39 27.01
C TRP A 30 -13.09 5.44 27.77
N THR A 31 -12.71 5.78 28.99
CA THR A 31 -11.84 4.93 29.82
C THR A 31 -12.59 4.47 31.07
N THR A 32 -12.44 3.19 31.44
CA THR A 32 -13.00 2.67 32.67
C THR A 32 -12.24 3.24 33.87
N THR A 33 -12.98 3.62 34.95
CA THR A 33 -12.36 4.15 36.18
C THR A 33 -11.70 3.06 37.02
N THR A 34 -12.20 1.84 36.92
CA THR A 34 -11.76 0.71 37.74
C THR A 34 -11.46 -0.52 36.86
N ASN A 35 -10.81 -1.48 37.47
CA ASN A 35 -10.64 -2.80 36.88
C ASN A 35 -12.00 -3.39 36.48
N ILE A 36 -12.07 -4.10 35.35
CA ILE A 36 -13.24 -4.89 35.03
C ILE A 36 -13.27 -6.13 35.93
N ALA A 37 -14.32 -6.24 36.73
CA ALA A 37 -14.65 -7.48 37.42
C ALA A 37 -15.21 -8.49 36.38
N ALA A 38 -15.25 -9.78 36.73
CA ALA A 38 -15.95 -10.80 35.96
C ALA A 38 -17.49 -10.58 36.07
N SER A 39 -18.00 -9.52 35.49
CA SER A 39 -19.39 -9.07 35.54
C SER A 39 -19.83 -8.44 34.22
N THR A 40 -21.09 -8.04 34.13
CA THR A 40 -21.63 -7.33 32.98
C THR A 40 -21.56 -5.80 33.13
N ALA A 41 -20.89 -5.28 34.17
CA ALA A 41 -20.83 -3.86 34.47
C ALA A 41 -19.49 -3.24 33.98
N LEU A 42 -19.59 -2.06 33.37
CA LEU A 42 -18.47 -1.15 33.08
C LEU A 42 -18.74 0.16 33.87
N ILE A 43 -17.74 0.68 34.56
CA ILE A 43 -17.84 1.93 35.31
C ILE A 43 -16.84 2.94 34.79
N SER A 44 -17.30 4.12 34.40
CA SER A 44 -16.47 5.24 33.97
C SER A 44 -16.97 6.55 34.59
N THR A 45 -16.07 7.20 35.32
CA THR A 45 -16.39 8.55 35.91
C THR A 45 -16.52 9.59 34.79
N GLU A 46 -15.87 9.39 33.64
CA GLU A 46 -16.00 10.28 32.50
C GLU A 46 -17.43 10.31 31.97
N LEU A 47 -18.12 9.15 31.90
CA LEU A 47 -19.51 9.07 31.49
C LEU A 47 -20.45 9.79 32.47
N ARG A 48 -20.18 9.70 33.79
CA ARG A 48 -20.94 10.40 34.81
C ARG A 48 -20.83 11.92 34.65
N ASP A 49 -19.62 12.40 34.38
CA ASP A 49 -19.30 13.82 34.43
C ASP A 49 -19.58 14.52 33.07
N TYR A 50 -19.86 13.77 32.01
CA TYR A 50 -20.04 14.31 30.65
C TYR A 50 -21.40 14.98 30.42
N GLY A 51 -22.43 14.71 31.24
CA GLY A 51 -23.73 15.37 31.15
C GLY A 51 -24.48 15.13 29.87
N PHE A 52 -24.93 13.88 29.61
CA PHE A 52 -25.71 13.51 28.43
C PHE A 52 -27.11 14.15 28.35
N ASP A 53 -27.39 15.12 29.18
CA ASP A 53 -28.69 15.80 29.27
C ASP A 53 -28.97 16.71 28.06
N ASP A 54 -27.94 17.15 27.34
CA ASP A 54 -28.06 18.07 26.20
C ASP A 54 -28.29 17.38 24.85
N PHE A 55 -28.12 16.07 24.77
CA PHE A 55 -28.39 15.34 23.56
C PHE A 55 -29.86 14.96 23.50
N SER A 56 -30.57 15.34 22.45
CA SER A 56 -31.99 15.05 22.17
C SER A 56 -32.32 13.56 22.18
N LEU A 57 -31.85 12.83 23.17
CA LEU A 57 -32.23 11.46 23.43
C LEU A 57 -33.58 11.45 24.13
N PRO A 58 -34.46 10.48 23.80
CA PRO A 58 -35.82 10.44 24.37
C PRO A 58 -35.87 10.21 25.88
N SER A 59 -34.72 9.94 26.52
CA SER A 59 -34.56 9.75 27.95
C SER A 59 -33.31 10.47 28.45
N SER A 60 -33.46 11.49 29.25
CA SER A 60 -32.37 12.12 30.02
C SER A 60 -32.04 11.28 31.25
N GLY A 61 -30.79 11.29 31.70
CA GLY A 61 -30.39 10.58 32.93
C GLY A 61 -30.15 9.08 32.71
N ASP A 62 -30.67 8.26 33.60
CA ASP A 62 -30.33 6.84 33.73
C ASP A 62 -30.58 5.98 32.49
N ASP A 63 -31.34 6.41 31.51
CA ASP A 63 -31.63 5.64 30.31
C ASP A 63 -30.97 6.18 29.05
N ALA A 64 -30.20 7.27 29.14
CA ALA A 64 -29.66 7.98 27.99
C ALA A 64 -28.80 7.11 27.03
N LEU A 65 -28.06 6.18 27.60
CA LEU A 65 -27.16 5.31 26.84
C LEU A 65 -27.73 3.90 26.55
N ASN A 66 -28.99 3.64 26.95
CA ASN A 66 -29.61 2.35 26.71
C ASN A 66 -29.69 2.02 25.23
N ASN A 67 -29.50 0.74 24.94
CA ASN A 67 -29.51 0.20 23.59
C ASN A 67 -28.31 0.58 22.69
N LEU A 68 -27.38 1.38 23.14
CA LEU A 68 -26.11 1.58 22.43
C LEU A 68 -25.26 0.30 22.45
N TRP A 69 -24.34 0.23 21.53
CA TRP A 69 -23.35 -0.83 21.47
C TRP A 69 -22.05 -0.36 22.11
N VAL A 70 -21.44 -1.22 22.92
CA VAL A 70 -20.12 -1.01 23.51
C VAL A 70 -19.12 -1.87 22.76
N LEU A 71 -18.02 -1.27 22.36
CA LEU A 71 -16.81 -1.96 21.88
C LEU A 71 -15.71 -1.77 22.93
N ILE A 72 -15.23 -2.86 23.52
CA ILE A 72 -14.20 -2.84 24.55
C ILE A 72 -12.83 -3.10 23.90
N GLN A 73 -11.84 -2.31 24.29
CA GLN A 73 -10.47 -2.35 23.77
C GLN A 73 -9.47 -2.76 24.88
N GLY A 74 -9.81 -3.79 25.64
CA GLY A 74 -8.94 -4.37 26.67
C GLY A 74 -8.03 -5.47 26.14
N THR A 75 -7.19 -6.02 27.00
CA THR A 75 -6.31 -7.16 26.66
C THR A 75 -7.10 -8.47 26.67
N ASN A 76 -7.81 -8.75 27.79
CA ASN A 76 -8.61 -9.97 27.93
C ASN A 76 -10.00 -9.84 27.27
N ASN A 77 -10.48 -8.61 27.07
CA ASN A 77 -11.76 -8.29 26.47
C ASN A 77 -11.59 -7.58 25.11
N ALA A 78 -10.48 -7.84 24.41
CA ALA A 78 -10.19 -7.23 23.12
C ALA A 78 -11.33 -7.47 22.11
N GLN A 79 -11.85 -6.39 21.55
CA GLN A 79 -12.92 -6.41 20.54
C GLN A 79 -14.24 -7.07 21.02
N VAL A 80 -14.46 -7.17 22.33
CA VAL A 80 -15.72 -7.64 22.84
C VAL A 80 -16.80 -6.57 22.57
N ILE A 81 -17.86 -6.97 21.89
CA ILE A 81 -19.00 -6.14 21.54
C ILE A 81 -20.21 -6.57 22.35
N ARG A 82 -20.84 -5.64 23.05
CA ARG A 82 -22.04 -5.86 23.85
C ARG A 82 -23.05 -4.74 23.62
N ARG A 83 -24.29 -4.97 24.04
CA ARG A 83 -25.32 -3.93 24.04
C ARG A 83 -25.54 -3.44 25.47
N VAL A 84 -25.72 -2.15 25.62
CA VAL A 84 -26.12 -1.54 26.92
C VAL A 84 -27.56 -1.89 27.20
N SER A 85 -27.81 -2.53 28.32
CA SER A 85 -29.17 -2.83 28.80
C SER A 85 -29.71 -1.82 29.82
N ALA A 86 -28.81 -1.18 30.57
CA ALA A 86 -29.10 -0.11 31.46
C ALA A 86 -27.90 0.80 31.68
N TYR A 87 -28.14 2.06 31.96
CA TYR A 87 -27.14 3.06 32.33
C TYR A 87 -27.57 3.75 33.64
N ASP A 88 -26.67 3.83 34.61
CA ASP A 88 -26.81 4.59 35.84
C ASP A 88 -25.93 5.84 35.71
N ALA A 89 -26.56 6.99 35.49
CA ALA A 89 -25.86 8.25 35.30
C ALA A 89 -25.10 8.69 36.56
N SER A 90 -25.63 8.39 37.75
CA SER A 90 -25.02 8.79 39.03
C SER A 90 -23.71 8.05 39.33
N ALA A 91 -23.63 6.81 38.89
CA ALA A 91 -22.44 5.95 39.02
C ALA A 91 -21.52 5.98 37.78
N GLY A 92 -22.01 6.48 36.65
CA GLY A 92 -21.35 6.29 35.32
C GLY A 92 -21.23 4.83 34.95
N GLN A 93 -22.23 4.01 35.35
CA GLN A 93 -22.19 2.57 35.17
C GLN A 93 -23.07 2.13 34.00
N LEU A 94 -22.45 1.37 33.08
CA LEU A 94 -23.14 0.66 32.03
C LEU A 94 -23.36 -0.80 32.43
N THR A 95 -24.58 -1.28 32.31
CA THR A 95 -24.91 -2.70 32.43
C THR A 95 -25.02 -3.29 31.02
N LEU A 96 -24.26 -4.34 30.74
CA LEU A 96 -24.14 -4.94 29.41
C LEU A 96 -24.95 -6.21 29.29
N THR A 97 -25.48 -6.48 28.11
CA THR A 97 -26.16 -7.74 27.80
C THR A 97 -25.16 -8.87 27.56
N GLY A 98 -25.57 -10.11 27.85
CA GLY A 98 -24.82 -11.32 27.52
C GLY A 98 -24.03 -11.89 28.71
N THR A 99 -22.99 -12.65 28.41
CA THR A 99 -22.13 -13.29 29.42
C THR A 99 -21.21 -12.26 30.11
N ASN A 100 -20.78 -12.56 31.33
CA ASN A 100 -19.82 -11.74 32.03
C ASN A 100 -18.57 -11.49 31.20
N LEU A 101 -18.00 -10.29 31.39
CA LEU A 101 -16.69 -9.94 30.85
C LEU A 101 -15.62 -10.75 31.61
N THR A 102 -14.49 -10.96 30.98
CA THR A 102 -13.31 -11.53 31.65
C THR A 102 -12.72 -10.46 32.57
N ALA A 103 -12.33 -10.85 33.77
CA ALA A 103 -11.65 -9.93 34.70
C ALA A 103 -10.37 -9.37 34.08
N GLU A 104 -10.19 -8.08 34.20
CA GLU A 104 -9.03 -7.36 33.66
C GLU A 104 -8.59 -6.27 34.64
N SER A 105 -7.28 -6.15 34.84
CA SER A 105 -6.68 -5.14 35.73
C SER A 105 -6.27 -3.90 34.94
N GLY A 106 -6.49 -2.73 35.56
CA GLY A 106 -6.21 -1.43 34.95
C GLY A 106 -7.41 -0.82 34.27
N ALA A 107 -7.25 0.44 33.90
CA ALA A 107 -8.23 1.15 33.09
C ALA A 107 -8.20 0.61 31.66
N MET A 108 -9.37 0.57 31.02
CA MET A 108 -9.51 0.11 29.66
C MET A 108 -10.34 1.06 28.84
N ASP A 109 -9.96 1.16 27.58
CA ASP A 109 -10.69 1.98 26.62
C ASP A 109 -11.91 1.25 26.08
N PHE A 110 -12.98 1.99 25.86
CA PHE A 110 -14.19 1.50 25.21
C PHE A 110 -14.86 2.60 24.38
N GLU A 111 -15.62 2.19 23.39
CA GLU A 111 -16.38 3.08 22.50
C GLU A 111 -17.87 2.76 22.60
N LEU A 112 -18.70 3.80 22.57
CA LEU A 112 -20.15 3.65 22.48
C LEU A 112 -20.62 3.97 21.06
N HIS A 113 -21.45 3.11 20.50
CA HIS A 113 -21.91 3.23 19.13
C HIS A 113 -23.42 3.08 19.01
N ARG A 114 -24.05 3.92 18.20
CA ARG A 114 -25.47 3.78 17.84
C ARG A 114 -25.71 2.55 16.99
N TYR A 115 -24.75 2.21 16.12
CA TYR A 115 -24.77 1.04 15.25
C TYR A 115 -23.75 0.02 15.71
N SER A 116 -24.05 -1.27 15.49
CA SER A 116 -23.11 -2.33 15.88
C SER A 116 -21.73 -2.12 15.25
N PRO A 117 -20.62 -2.10 16.02
CA PRO A 117 -19.26 -1.99 15.49
C PRO A 117 -18.94 -3.04 14.43
N THR A 118 -19.44 -4.27 14.58
CA THR A 118 -19.33 -5.32 13.56
C THR A 118 -20.01 -4.92 12.26
N TYR A 119 -21.18 -4.30 12.34
CA TYR A 119 -21.89 -3.81 11.16
C TYR A 119 -21.16 -2.62 10.51
N LEU A 120 -20.65 -1.68 11.32
CA LEU A 120 -19.84 -0.58 10.80
C LEU A 120 -18.60 -1.09 10.05
N ARG A 121 -17.87 -2.04 10.61
CA ARG A 121 -16.74 -2.69 9.93
C ARG A 121 -17.16 -3.37 8.62
N TYR A 122 -18.28 -4.09 8.63
CA TYR A 122 -18.81 -4.69 7.40
C TYR A 122 -19.12 -3.62 6.34
N VAL A 123 -19.77 -2.52 6.72
CA VAL A 123 -20.11 -1.42 5.80
C VAL A 123 -18.83 -0.77 5.27
N ILE A 124 -17.86 -0.44 6.13
CA ILE A 124 -16.58 0.11 5.70
C ILE A 124 -15.94 -0.81 4.63
N ASN A 125 -15.76 -2.09 4.92
CA ASN A 125 -15.18 -3.04 3.97
C ASN A 125 -15.97 -3.19 2.66
N ARG A 126 -17.29 -3.11 2.72
CA ARG A 126 -18.13 -3.12 1.53
C ARG A 126 -17.92 -1.88 0.68
N VAL A 127 -17.84 -0.72 1.33
CA VAL A 127 -17.68 0.58 0.67
C VAL A 127 -16.31 0.72 0.02
N LEU A 128 -15.24 0.13 0.55
CA LEU A 128 -13.93 0.09 -0.10
C LEU A 128 -13.99 -0.49 -1.53
N ARG A 129 -14.96 -1.37 -1.81
CA ARG A 129 -15.20 -1.93 -3.15
C ARG A 129 -16.18 -1.09 -3.96
N ILE A 130 -17.22 -0.55 -3.33
CA ILE A 130 -18.27 0.24 -4.02
C ILE A 130 -17.73 1.61 -4.47
N ALA A 131 -16.86 2.22 -3.68
CA ALA A 131 -16.28 3.52 -3.99
C ALA A 131 -15.24 3.47 -5.14
N HIS A 132 -14.76 2.29 -5.52
CA HIS A 132 -13.95 2.13 -6.73
C HIS A 132 -14.76 2.53 -7.99
N PRO A 133 -14.22 3.26 -8.95
CA PRO A 133 -12.83 3.68 -9.11
C PRO A 133 -12.48 5.06 -8.52
N HIS A 134 -13.39 5.71 -7.78
CA HIS A 134 -13.15 7.04 -7.20
C HIS A 134 -12.09 6.97 -6.08
N VAL A 135 -12.27 6.01 -5.17
CA VAL A 135 -11.29 5.69 -4.13
C VAL A 135 -10.61 4.38 -4.50
N HIS A 136 -9.29 4.41 -4.61
CA HIS A 136 -8.52 3.28 -5.11
C HIS A 136 -7.08 3.32 -4.61
N LEU A 137 -6.43 2.17 -4.60
CA LEU A 137 -5.00 2.07 -4.43
C LEU A 137 -4.34 2.32 -5.80
N PRO A 138 -3.45 3.33 -5.94
CA PRO A 138 -2.63 3.46 -7.14
C PRO A 138 -1.69 2.26 -7.24
N ILE A 139 -1.71 1.56 -8.38
CA ILE A 139 -0.90 0.36 -8.61
C ILE A 139 -0.03 0.58 -9.83
N THR A 140 1.25 0.28 -9.66
CA THR A 140 2.19 0.15 -10.77
C THR A 140 2.68 -1.29 -10.81
N LYS A 141 2.55 -1.93 -11.97
CA LYS A 141 3.05 -3.28 -12.22
C LYS A 141 3.76 -3.31 -13.56
N SER A 142 4.77 -4.15 -13.66
CA SER A 142 5.59 -4.27 -14.85
C SER A 142 5.52 -5.67 -15.43
N LEU A 143 5.60 -5.76 -16.76
CA LEU A 143 5.77 -6.99 -17.54
C LEU A 143 6.88 -6.78 -18.54
N PHE A 144 7.57 -7.86 -18.90
CA PHE A 144 8.54 -7.84 -19.99
C PHE A 144 7.86 -8.05 -21.32
N THR A 145 8.34 -7.34 -22.34
CA THR A 145 7.92 -7.59 -23.70
C THR A 145 8.60 -8.84 -24.25
N SER A 146 7.93 -9.49 -25.19
CA SER A 146 8.49 -10.58 -25.96
C SER A 146 8.36 -10.24 -27.44
N ARG A 147 9.41 -10.57 -28.21
CA ARG A 147 9.48 -10.29 -29.63
C ARG A 147 8.29 -10.88 -30.39
N GLY A 148 7.68 -10.09 -31.24
CA GLY A 148 6.53 -10.51 -32.04
C GLY A 148 5.20 -10.53 -31.31
N VAL A 149 5.16 -10.21 -30.01
CA VAL A 149 3.93 -10.17 -29.22
C VAL A 149 3.36 -8.74 -29.21
N THR A 150 2.08 -8.62 -29.52
CA THR A 150 1.34 -7.35 -29.48
C THR A 150 0.27 -7.32 -28.38
N ARG A 151 -0.05 -8.47 -27.80
CA ARG A 151 -1.10 -8.64 -26.79
C ARG A 151 -0.50 -9.05 -25.46
N TYR A 152 -0.78 -8.29 -24.44
CA TYR A 152 -0.27 -8.51 -23.08
C TYR A 152 -1.41 -8.56 -22.06
N ASP A 153 -1.32 -9.50 -21.14
CA ASP A 153 -2.26 -9.58 -20.01
C ASP A 153 -2.01 -8.41 -19.05
N ILE A 154 -3.10 -7.78 -18.60
CA ILE A 154 -3.00 -6.77 -17.56
C ILE A 154 -2.75 -7.47 -16.22
N PRO A 155 -1.77 -7.02 -15.42
CA PRO A 155 -1.54 -7.58 -14.09
C PRO A 155 -2.81 -7.59 -13.26
N SER A 156 -3.13 -8.72 -12.62
CA SER A 156 -4.40 -8.96 -11.91
C SER A 156 -4.68 -7.99 -10.76
N ALA A 157 -3.64 -7.32 -10.24
CA ALA A 157 -3.79 -6.27 -9.22
C ALA A 157 -4.48 -5.00 -9.77
N ILE A 158 -4.43 -4.77 -11.08
CA ILE A 158 -5.07 -3.63 -11.74
C ILE A 158 -6.49 -4.00 -12.11
N ILE A 159 -7.45 -3.25 -11.63
CA ILE A 159 -8.87 -3.49 -11.89
C ILE A 159 -9.35 -2.60 -13.05
N GLY A 160 -9.77 -3.28 -14.12
CA GLY A 160 -10.26 -2.61 -15.33
C GLY A 160 -9.13 -2.05 -16.21
N ARG A 161 -9.46 -1.01 -16.95
CA ARG A 161 -8.53 -0.39 -17.89
C ARG A 161 -7.39 0.32 -17.16
N PRO A 162 -6.11 0.07 -17.52
CA PRO A 162 -5.00 0.86 -17.02
C PRO A 162 -5.19 2.35 -17.31
N THR A 163 -4.74 3.19 -16.40
CA THR A 163 -4.81 4.66 -16.57
C THR A 163 -3.71 5.14 -17.52
N GLU A 164 -2.58 4.45 -17.48
CA GLU A 164 -1.38 4.78 -18.27
C GLU A 164 -0.56 3.51 -18.47
N ILE A 165 0.11 3.43 -19.62
CA ILE A 165 1.10 2.40 -19.91
C ILE A 165 2.35 3.10 -20.42
N ARG A 166 3.51 2.75 -19.84
CA ARG A 166 4.81 3.25 -20.27
C ARG A 166 5.68 2.09 -20.75
N LEU A 167 6.42 2.34 -21.81
CA LEU A 167 7.45 1.45 -22.31
C LEU A 167 8.81 1.99 -21.88
N GLN A 168 9.47 1.30 -21.02
CA GLN A 168 10.88 1.53 -20.78
C GLN A 168 11.61 0.61 -21.75
N LYS A 169 12.07 1.18 -22.84
CA LYS A 169 12.95 0.50 -23.79
C LYS A 169 14.19 0.08 -23.02
N GLY A 170 14.57 -1.15 -23.25
CA GLY A 170 15.62 -1.80 -22.47
C GLY A 170 16.86 -0.94 -22.29
N LEU A 171 17.68 -1.41 -21.47
CA LEU A 171 18.93 -0.85 -20.98
C LEU A 171 19.80 -0.16 -22.08
N GLU A 172 19.63 -0.54 -23.33
CA GLU A 172 20.42 0.00 -24.44
C GLU A 172 20.31 1.53 -24.64
N SER A 173 19.14 2.11 -24.45
CA SER A 173 18.99 3.58 -24.58
C SER A 173 19.42 4.34 -23.32
N SER A 174 19.62 3.66 -22.19
CA SER A 174 20.09 4.24 -20.94
C SER A 174 21.57 4.05 -20.70
N PHE A 175 22.26 3.23 -21.48
CA PHE A 175 23.72 3.09 -21.38
C PHE A 175 24.49 4.39 -21.66
N GLU A 176 23.96 5.27 -22.50
CA GLU A 176 24.59 6.58 -22.74
C GLU A 176 24.69 7.47 -21.48
N ASN A 177 23.81 7.25 -20.49
CA ASN A 177 23.80 8.00 -19.21
C ASN A 177 24.13 7.11 -18.02
N ASN A 178 24.56 5.87 -18.24
CA ASN A 178 24.97 4.98 -17.16
C ASN A 178 26.31 5.42 -16.60
N ILE A 179 26.36 5.70 -15.31
CA ILE A 179 27.59 6.15 -14.63
C ILE A 179 28.42 5.00 -14.07
N LEU A 180 27.98 3.75 -14.28
CA LEU A 180 28.71 2.55 -13.88
C LEU A 180 29.84 2.23 -14.85
N SER A 181 30.89 1.67 -14.32
CA SER A 181 31.93 0.97 -15.06
C SER A 181 31.63 -0.53 -15.09
N ASN A 182 31.85 -1.21 -16.21
CA ASN A 182 31.52 -2.63 -16.38
C ASN A 182 30.09 -2.97 -15.90
N PRO A 183 29.06 -2.34 -16.48
CA PRO A 183 27.67 -2.50 -16.03
C PRO A 183 27.05 -3.83 -16.49
N ASP A 184 27.60 -4.44 -17.48
CA ASP A 184 27.21 -5.71 -18.09
C ASP A 184 28.02 -6.91 -17.57
N PHE A 185 28.97 -6.66 -16.65
CA PHE A 185 29.81 -7.67 -16.01
C PHE A 185 30.65 -8.51 -16.97
N GLU A 186 31.00 -7.95 -18.12
CA GLU A 186 31.82 -8.65 -19.14
C GLU A 186 33.32 -8.66 -18.81
N ASP A 187 33.81 -7.63 -18.08
CA ASP A 187 35.22 -7.49 -17.75
C ASP A 187 35.51 -8.11 -16.37
N TRP A 188 36.40 -9.09 -16.34
CA TRP A 188 36.79 -9.80 -15.11
C TRP A 188 38.29 -9.82 -14.90
N THR A 189 38.70 -9.58 -13.67
CA THR A 189 40.11 -9.71 -13.25
C THR A 189 40.21 -10.46 -11.91
N SER A 190 41.01 -11.50 -11.88
CA SER A 190 41.30 -12.28 -10.69
C SER A 190 40.05 -12.84 -9.96
N GLY A 191 39.02 -13.23 -10.70
CA GLY A 191 37.80 -13.86 -10.19
C GLY A 191 36.78 -12.87 -9.60
N SER A 192 36.89 -11.61 -9.99
CA SER A 192 35.91 -10.57 -9.64
C SER A 192 35.60 -9.70 -10.85
N PRO A 193 34.35 -9.22 -11.01
CA PRO A 193 34.03 -8.29 -12.08
C PRO A 193 34.73 -6.95 -11.82
N ASP A 194 35.32 -6.38 -12.86
CA ASP A 194 36.10 -5.16 -12.77
C ASP A 194 35.26 -3.99 -12.27
N SER A 195 35.85 -3.19 -11.37
CA SER A 195 35.19 -2.04 -10.73
C SER A 195 34.12 -2.37 -9.68
N TRP A 196 33.81 -3.63 -9.46
CA TRP A 196 32.88 -4.08 -8.42
C TRP A 196 33.63 -4.68 -7.24
N SER A 197 33.11 -4.47 -6.04
CA SER A 197 33.69 -4.97 -4.79
C SER A 197 32.69 -5.86 -4.07
N ALA A 198 33.05 -7.10 -3.83
CA ALA A 198 32.26 -8.03 -3.04
C ALA A 198 32.71 -8.04 -1.58
N THR A 199 31.74 -8.17 -0.68
CA THR A 199 31.98 -8.46 0.74
C THR A 199 31.10 -9.63 1.14
N THR A 200 31.71 -10.68 1.70
CA THR A 200 30.98 -11.87 2.20
C THR A 200 30.10 -12.55 1.13
N LEU A 201 30.53 -12.48 -0.12
CA LEU A 201 29.95 -13.22 -1.26
C LEU A 201 31.08 -13.92 -2.00
N ASP A 202 30.86 -15.17 -2.38
CA ASP A 202 31.71 -15.88 -3.30
C ASP A 202 31.22 -15.60 -4.72
N LEU A 203 32.09 -15.05 -5.57
CA LEU A 203 31.76 -14.70 -6.94
C LEU A 203 32.34 -15.70 -7.93
N THR A 204 31.61 -15.98 -8.97
CA THR A 204 32.06 -16.77 -10.11
C THR A 204 31.52 -16.15 -11.38
N GLU A 205 32.33 -16.09 -12.41
CA GLU A 205 31.91 -15.70 -13.76
C GLU A 205 31.12 -16.85 -14.39
N GLU A 206 29.92 -16.53 -14.90
CA GLU A 206 29.10 -17.45 -15.68
C GLU A 206 29.05 -16.96 -17.12
N GLU A 207 29.64 -17.73 -18.03
CA GLU A 207 29.65 -17.41 -19.46
C GLU A 207 28.54 -18.14 -20.19
N SER A 208 27.94 -17.49 -21.17
CA SER A 208 26.90 -18.09 -22.03
C SER A 208 27.38 -19.33 -22.79
N SER A 209 28.71 -19.46 -23.02
CA SER A 209 29.33 -20.59 -23.68
C SER A 209 29.55 -21.80 -22.78
N THR A 210 29.62 -21.61 -21.48
CA THR A 210 29.95 -22.65 -20.49
C THR A 210 28.78 -23.07 -19.63
N SER A 211 27.76 -22.23 -19.49
CA SER A 211 26.56 -22.56 -18.74
C SER A 211 25.77 -23.67 -19.43
N PRO A 212 25.50 -24.80 -18.76
CA PRO A 212 24.67 -25.87 -19.32
C PRO A 212 23.20 -25.45 -19.51
N VAL A 213 22.82 -24.28 -19.04
CA VAL A 213 21.45 -23.78 -19.07
C VAL A 213 21.49 -22.30 -19.46
N ASN A 214 21.18 -22.00 -20.69
CA ASN A 214 21.23 -20.65 -21.31
C ASN A 214 20.44 -19.53 -20.59
N TYR A 215 19.76 -19.83 -19.49
CA TYR A 215 18.97 -18.84 -18.75
C TYR A 215 19.76 -18.17 -17.61
N MET A 216 21.00 -18.56 -17.34
CA MET A 216 21.83 -17.96 -16.26
C MET A 216 22.54 -16.68 -16.72
N VAL A 217 22.56 -16.42 -18.00
CA VAL A 217 23.00 -15.16 -18.61
C VAL A 217 21.81 -14.55 -19.33
N LEU A 218 21.58 -13.25 -19.14
CA LEU A 218 20.35 -12.62 -19.62
C LEU A 218 20.26 -12.57 -21.16
N GLU A 219 21.38 -12.38 -21.84
CA GLU A 219 21.46 -12.40 -23.33
C GLU A 219 22.65 -13.21 -23.81
N THR A 220 23.78 -12.55 -23.98
CA THR A 220 25.07 -13.15 -24.40
C THR A 220 26.18 -12.53 -23.58
N GLY A 221 27.31 -13.21 -23.42
CA GLY A 221 28.43 -12.73 -22.63
C GLY A 221 28.50 -13.38 -21.25
N SER A 222 28.77 -12.59 -20.24
CA SER A 222 28.99 -13.05 -18.87
C SER A 222 27.95 -12.48 -17.89
N SER A 223 27.69 -13.20 -16.82
CA SER A 223 26.95 -12.74 -15.64
C SER A 223 27.73 -13.06 -14.37
N VAL A 224 27.33 -12.45 -13.27
CA VAL A 224 27.89 -12.75 -11.94
C VAL A 224 27.05 -13.81 -11.28
N ARG A 225 27.61 -14.99 -10.99
CA ARG A 225 27.05 -15.89 -9.99
C ARG A 225 27.59 -15.51 -8.62
N ALA A 226 26.71 -15.05 -7.75
CA ALA A 226 27.02 -14.73 -6.35
C ALA A 226 26.44 -15.79 -5.44
N THR A 227 27.28 -16.36 -4.56
CA THR A 227 26.88 -17.38 -3.59
C THR A 227 26.91 -16.80 -2.19
N SER A 228 25.80 -16.95 -1.45
CA SER A 228 25.64 -16.43 -0.09
C SER A 228 26.42 -17.26 0.93
N GLN A 229 26.88 -16.59 2.01
CA GLN A 229 27.48 -17.22 3.18
C GLN A 229 26.54 -17.09 4.38
N THR A 230 26.28 -18.20 5.07
CA THR A 230 25.35 -18.24 6.20
C THR A 230 25.72 -17.27 7.31
N GLY A 231 24.71 -16.56 7.82
CA GLY A 231 24.85 -15.69 8.99
C GLY A 231 25.51 -14.35 8.74
N SER A 232 25.84 -14.05 7.48
CA SER A 232 26.53 -12.81 7.10
C SER A 232 25.77 -12.08 5.99
N THR A 233 25.67 -10.76 6.11
CA THR A 233 25.18 -9.93 5.02
C THR A 233 26.24 -9.86 3.94
N GLY A 234 25.88 -10.26 2.72
CA GLY A 234 26.73 -10.14 1.55
C GLY A 234 26.44 -8.86 0.77
N THR A 235 27.44 -8.27 0.12
CA THR A 235 27.23 -7.12 -0.78
C THR A 235 28.14 -7.24 -2.01
N LEU A 236 27.61 -6.76 -3.15
CA LEU A 236 28.37 -6.50 -4.38
C LEU A 236 28.09 -5.05 -4.76
N LEU A 237 29.05 -4.17 -4.58
CA LEU A 237 28.90 -2.73 -4.74
C LEU A 237 29.93 -2.14 -5.68
N GLN A 238 29.53 -1.11 -6.41
CA GLN A 238 30.45 -0.24 -7.16
C GLN A 238 30.43 1.16 -6.55
N SER A 239 31.62 1.68 -6.24
CA SER A 239 31.81 3.06 -5.80
C SER A 239 31.83 3.99 -7.00
N ILE A 240 31.02 5.03 -6.95
CA ILE A 240 30.91 6.03 -8.00
C ILE A 240 31.94 7.13 -7.77
N SER A 241 32.71 7.43 -8.82
CA SER A 241 33.70 8.50 -8.80
C SER A 241 33.02 9.89 -8.71
N SER A 242 33.70 10.85 -8.05
CA SER A 242 33.24 12.23 -7.93
C SER A 242 31.83 12.40 -7.37
N PRO A 243 31.46 11.78 -6.24
CA PRO A 243 30.09 11.74 -5.75
C PRO A 243 29.50 13.13 -5.48
N SER A 244 30.32 14.12 -5.17
CA SER A 244 29.88 15.51 -4.91
C SER A 244 29.18 16.17 -6.11
N THR A 245 29.48 15.72 -7.34
CA THR A 245 28.81 16.24 -8.56
C THR A 245 27.36 15.81 -8.67
N HIS A 246 26.95 14.81 -7.92
CA HIS A 246 25.60 14.25 -7.88
C HIS A 246 24.76 14.74 -6.71
N SER A 247 25.28 15.69 -5.93
CA SER A 247 24.55 16.30 -4.82
C SER A 247 23.33 17.07 -5.30
N GLY A 248 22.21 16.98 -4.59
CA GLY A 248 20.94 17.59 -4.98
C GLY A 248 20.19 16.87 -6.12
N GLN A 249 20.61 15.67 -6.47
CA GLN A 249 20.03 14.89 -7.55
C GLN A 249 19.45 13.56 -7.02
N ARG A 250 18.62 12.91 -7.83
CA ARG A 250 18.17 11.55 -7.60
C ARG A 250 19.13 10.56 -8.20
N VAL A 251 19.56 9.61 -7.41
CA VAL A 251 20.33 8.44 -7.85
C VAL A 251 19.37 7.29 -8.03
N SER A 252 19.32 6.73 -9.23
CA SER A 252 18.48 5.55 -9.55
C SER A 252 19.38 4.40 -9.94
N PHE A 253 19.20 3.25 -9.30
CA PHE A 253 19.92 2.04 -9.58
C PHE A 253 18.97 0.92 -9.96
N SER A 254 19.28 0.20 -11.02
CA SER A 254 18.54 -0.96 -11.50
C SER A 254 19.50 -2.06 -11.89
N VAL A 255 19.14 -3.30 -11.62
CA VAL A 255 19.97 -4.46 -11.95
C VAL A 255 19.08 -5.68 -12.17
N TRP A 256 19.44 -6.50 -13.13
CA TRP A 256 18.79 -7.78 -13.35
C TRP A 256 19.34 -8.82 -12.40
N VAL A 257 18.45 -9.52 -11.72
CA VAL A 257 18.78 -10.57 -10.78
C VAL A 257 17.93 -11.79 -11.05
N TYR A 258 18.56 -12.95 -11.13
CA TYR A 258 17.86 -14.24 -11.12
C TYR A 258 17.96 -14.88 -9.75
N SER A 259 16.83 -15.26 -9.20
CA SER A 259 16.72 -16.07 -7.97
C SER A 259 15.42 -16.87 -7.98
N LEU A 260 15.46 -18.04 -7.36
CA LEU A 260 14.27 -18.83 -7.01
C LEU A 260 13.87 -18.66 -5.55
N THR A 261 14.61 -17.82 -4.80
CA THR A 261 14.36 -17.54 -3.38
C THR A 261 13.93 -16.10 -3.19
N ALA A 262 12.71 -15.91 -2.69
CA ALA A 262 12.15 -14.59 -2.44
C ALA A 262 12.82 -13.88 -1.24
N ALA A 263 12.84 -12.55 -1.28
CA ALA A 263 13.20 -11.67 -0.16
C ALA A 263 14.61 -11.90 0.44
N LYS A 264 15.57 -12.39 -0.36
CA LYS A 264 16.95 -12.62 0.10
C LYS A 264 17.98 -11.71 -0.56
N ILE A 265 17.64 -11.15 -1.71
CA ILE A 265 18.50 -10.22 -2.43
C ILE A 265 17.75 -8.93 -2.73
N ARG A 266 18.45 -7.81 -2.55
CA ARG A 266 17.90 -6.45 -2.65
C ARG A 266 18.90 -5.53 -3.32
N THR A 267 18.41 -4.47 -3.94
CA THR A 267 19.27 -3.34 -4.34
C THR A 267 19.74 -2.57 -3.12
N GLN A 268 20.90 -1.95 -3.23
CA GLN A 268 21.45 -1.05 -2.22
C GLN A 268 22.03 0.20 -2.86
N ILE A 269 21.68 1.37 -2.32
CA ILE A 269 22.31 2.66 -2.62
C ILE A 269 22.90 3.20 -1.31
N THR A 270 24.18 3.49 -1.30
CA THR A 270 24.89 4.03 -0.13
C THR A 270 25.22 5.49 -0.36
N LEU A 271 24.66 6.37 0.44
CA LEU A 271 24.90 7.83 0.43
C LEU A 271 25.61 8.22 1.73
N ASN A 272 26.76 8.85 1.66
CA ASN A 272 27.53 9.32 2.83
C ASN A 272 27.70 8.24 3.92
N SER A 273 28.04 7.04 3.50
CA SER A 273 28.17 5.83 4.36
C SER A 273 26.86 5.28 4.96
N THR A 274 25.71 5.85 4.62
CA THR A 274 24.40 5.28 4.99
C THR A 274 23.91 4.38 3.88
N ALA A 275 23.73 3.10 4.20
CA ALA A 275 23.21 2.09 3.28
C ALA A 275 21.67 2.11 3.30
N ASN A 276 21.06 2.45 2.16
CA ASN A 276 19.62 2.38 1.93
C ASN A 276 19.35 1.18 1.03
N THR A 277 18.40 0.33 1.43
CA THR A 277 18.09 -0.91 0.71
C THR A 277 16.70 -0.85 0.11
N GLY A 278 16.57 -1.36 -1.10
CA GLY A 278 15.29 -1.47 -1.77
C GLY A 278 14.33 -2.40 -1.03
N THR A 279 13.06 -2.16 -1.21
CA THR A 279 11.95 -2.92 -0.60
C THR A 279 11.06 -3.53 -1.68
N THR A 280 10.20 -4.45 -1.29
CA THR A 280 9.17 -5.00 -2.18
C THR A 280 8.26 -3.91 -2.76
N ALA A 281 8.00 -2.84 -2.00
CA ALA A 281 7.11 -1.75 -2.41
C ALA A 281 7.69 -0.88 -3.53
N ASP A 282 9.01 -0.72 -3.59
CA ASP A 282 9.70 0.06 -4.64
C ASP A 282 10.27 -0.80 -5.77
N GLY A 283 10.12 -2.13 -5.68
CA GLY A 283 10.68 -3.07 -6.66
C GLY A 283 12.15 -3.38 -6.44
N GLY A 284 12.72 -2.96 -5.32
CA GLY A 284 14.13 -3.16 -4.98
C GLY A 284 14.43 -4.50 -4.32
N GLU A 285 13.45 -5.35 -4.05
CA GLU A 285 13.58 -6.68 -3.44
C GLU A 285 13.08 -7.77 -4.38
N HIS A 286 13.81 -8.88 -4.46
CA HIS A 286 13.53 -9.99 -5.38
C HIS A 286 12.36 -10.86 -4.91
N GLY A 287 11.41 -11.14 -5.81
CA GLY A 287 10.21 -11.96 -5.52
C GLY A 287 10.40 -13.47 -5.59
N GLY A 288 11.53 -13.98 -6.06
CA GLY A 288 11.84 -15.41 -6.14
C GLY A 288 11.26 -16.13 -7.36
N THR A 289 11.04 -15.44 -8.47
CA THR A 289 10.35 -15.99 -9.65
C THR A 289 11.21 -16.14 -10.91
N GLY A 290 12.52 -16.08 -10.78
CA GLY A 290 13.45 -16.15 -11.92
C GLY A 290 14.12 -14.80 -12.18
N TRP A 291 14.34 -14.41 -13.43
CA TRP A 291 14.90 -13.10 -13.73
C TRP A 291 13.93 -11.97 -13.41
N GLU A 292 14.37 -11.03 -12.56
CA GLU A 292 13.62 -9.83 -12.17
C GLU A 292 14.53 -8.60 -12.30
N LEU A 293 13.96 -7.50 -12.80
CA LEU A 293 14.63 -6.20 -12.76
C LEU A 293 14.34 -5.56 -11.40
N LEU A 294 15.34 -5.50 -10.55
CA LEU A 294 15.26 -4.78 -9.29
C LEU A 294 15.57 -3.31 -9.54
N THR A 295 14.78 -2.41 -8.96
CA THR A 295 14.97 -0.97 -9.09
C THR A 295 14.89 -0.29 -7.74
N HIS A 296 15.77 0.67 -7.50
CA HIS A 296 15.75 1.47 -6.30
C HIS A 296 16.24 2.89 -6.60
N TYR A 297 15.77 3.88 -5.86
CA TYR A 297 16.26 5.24 -6.00
C TYR A 297 16.38 5.91 -4.64
N GLU A 298 17.33 6.84 -4.56
CA GLU A 298 17.55 7.66 -3.38
C GLU A 298 17.79 9.11 -3.77
N ASP A 299 17.27 10.03 -2.99
CA ASP A 299 17.45 11.47 -3.19
C ASP A 299 18.66 11.97 -2.41
N ALA A 300 19.70 12.36 -3.14
CA ALA A 300 20.93 12.93 -2.56
C ALA A 300 20.70 14.38 -2.13
N THR A 301 19.93 14.59 -1.07
CA THR A 301 19.53 15.93 -0.59
C THR A 301 20.65 16.73 0.06
N THR A 302 21.76 16.08 0.42
CA THR A 302 22.95 16.72 1.04
C THR A 302 24.17 16.58 0.14
N THR A 303 25.23 17.31 0.43
CA THR A 303 26.50 17.13 -0.26
C THR A 303 27.02 15.70 -0.07
N LEU A 304 27.27 15.01 -1.18
CA LEU A 304 27.76 13.65 -1.16
C LEU A 304 29.30 13.62 -1.03
N SER A 305 29.78 12.90 -0.05
CA SER A 305 31.19 12.53 0.09
C SER A 305 31.47 11.13 -0.43
N THR A 306 30.47 10.23 -0.36
CA THR A 306 30.54 8.87 -0.91
C THR A 306 29.21 8.50 -1.57
N LEU A 307 29.31 7.77 -2.67
CA LEU A 307 28.19 7.17 -3.38
C LEU A 307 28.62 5.79 -3.84
N ALA A 308 27.87 4.76 -3.45
CA ALA A 308 28.04 3.42 -3.98
C ALA A 308 26.68 2.78 -4.25
N VAL A 309 26.60 1.95 -5.28
CA VAL A 309 25.38 1.27 -5.68
C VAL A 309 25.65 -0.20 -5.95
N GLY A 310 24.66 -1.05 -5.78
CA GLY A 310 24.76 -2.46 -6.06
C GLY A 310 23.67 -3.29 -5.40
N ILE A 311 24.02 -4.50 -5.02
CA ILE A 311 23.08 -5.44 -4.37
C ILE A 311 23.56 -5.79 -2.97
N ARG A 312 22.60 -6.22 -2.17
CA ARG A 312 22.79 -6.79 -0.84
C ARG A 312 22.06 -8.11 -0.75
N VAL A 313 22.72 -9.10 -0.16
CA VAL A 313 22.13 -10.39 0.22
C VAL A 313 21.96 -10.39 1.74
N ASP A 314 20.76 -10.69 2.22
CA ASP A 314 20.46 -10.67 3.64
C ASP A 314 21.13 -11.84 4.39
N SER A 315 21.48 -11.62 5.66
CA SER A 315 22.20 -12.58 6.51
C SER A 315 21.40 -13.85 6.84
N ASP A 316 20.09 -13.85 6.60
CA ASP A 316 19.23 -15.02 6.77
C ASP A 316 19.08 -15.85 5.48
N ALA A 317 19.81 -15.51 4.42
CA ALA A 317 19.92 -16.37 3.25
C ALA A 317 20.61 -17.69 3.66
N THR A 318 20.07 -18.79 3.11
CA THR A 318 20.68 -20.11 3.35
C THR A 318 22.05 -20.15 2.70
N ASP A 319 23.00 -20.83 3.36
CA ASP A 319 24.34 -21.04 2.82
C ASP A 319 24.29 -21.66 1.42
N ASN A 320 25.20 -21.21 0.56
CA ASN A 320 25.26 -21.62 -0.85
C ASN A 320 23.98 -21.33 -1.67
N THR A 321 23.16 -20.34 -1.29
CA THR A 321 22.12 -19.86 -2.17
C THR A 321 22.75 -19.06 -3.31
N GLU A 322 22.44 -19.45 -4.53
CA GLU A 322 22.99 -18.85 -5.75
C GLU A 322 22.06 -17.77 -6.27
N PHE A 323 22.66 -16.65 -6.66
CA PHE A 323 22.01 -15.52 -7.34
C PHE A 323 22.82 -15.22 -8.60
N TYR A 324 22.12 -14.96 -9.70
CA TYR A 324 22.77 -14.53 -10.92
C TYR A 324 22.44 -13.07 -11.17
N ILE A 325 23.43 -12.27 -11.47
CA ILE A 325 23.34 -10.81 -11.57
C ILE A 325 23.89 -10.40 -12.91
N ASP A 326 23.13 -9.61 -13.62
CA ASP A 326 23.49 -9.14 -14.95
C ASP A 326 22.92 -7.75 -15.18
N ARG A 327 23.53 -6.99 -16.08
CA ARG A 327 23.07 -5.69 -16.57
C ARG A 327 22.62 -4.71 -15.48
N ALA A 328 23.58 -4.02 -14.91
CA ALA A 328 23.34 -2.97 -13.94
C ALA A 328 23.28 -1.59 -14.61
N ILE A 329 22.41 -0.72 -14.11
CA ILE A 329 22.34 0.68 -14.53
C ILE A 329 22.28 1.57 -13.31
N CYS A 330 23.10 2.59 -13.31
CA CYS A 330 22.96 3.70 -12.38
C CYS A 330 22.85 5.00 -13.18
N THR A 331 21.78 5.72 -12.98
CA THR A 331 21.57 7.04 -13.57
C THR A 331 21.38 8.09 -12.49
N VAL A 332 21.82 9.29 -12.78
CA VAL A 332 21.66 10.44 -11.89
C VAL A 332 20.95 11.55 -12.65
N GLY A 333 19.95 12.14 -12.05
CA GLY A 333 19.15 13.14 -12.73
C GLY A 333 18.32 14.01 -11.78
N PRO A 334 17.55 14.95 -12.33
CA PRO A 334 16.69 15.79 -11.51
C PRO A 334 15.69 14.94 -10.73
N LEU A 335 15.27 15.43 -9.57
CA LEU A 335 14.24 14.80 -8.74
C LEU A 335 12.95 14.62 -9.54
N GLN A 336 12.77 13.45 -10.13
CA GLN A 336 11.56 13.09 -10.87
C GLN A 336 10.84 11.93 -10.16
N ALA A 337 9.52 11.92 -10.21
CA ALA A 337 8.77 10.79 -9.69
C ALA A 337 9.12 9.52 -10.51
N PRO A 338 9.43 8.38 -9.85
CA PRO A 338 9.82 7.13 -10.53
C PRO A 338 8.76 6.61 -11.51
N GLU A 339 7.51 7.02 -11.30
CA GLU A 339 6.36 6.68 -12.14
C GLU A 339 6.46 7.28 -13.56
N GLN A 340 7.32 8.27 -13.77
CA GLN A 340 7.45 8.97 -15.05
C GLN A 340 8.58 8.42 -15.94
N VAL A 341 9.29 7.39 -15.50
CA VAL A 341 10.35 6.77 -16.28
C VAL A 341 9.75 5.87 -17.37
N GLY A 342 10.12 6.14 -18.61
CA GLY A 342 9.65 5.40 -19.78
C GLY A 342 8.82 6.25 -20.75
N GLU A 343 8.77 5.82 -21.99
CA GLU A 343 7.98 6.44 -23.05
C GLU A 343 6.48 6.15 -22.85
N LEU A 344 5.66 7.20 -22.86
CA LEU A 344 4.21 7.03 -22.74
C LEU A 344 3.67 6.33 -23.98
N MET A 345 3.06 5.17 -23.80
CA MET A 345 2.44 4.42 -24.87
C MET A 345 1.09 5.01 -25.23
N MET A 346 0.95 5.37 -26.48
CA MET A 346 -0.28 5.87 -27.08
C MET A 346 -0.90 4.81 -27.98
N ASN A 347 -2.19 4.92 -28.25
CA ASN A 347 -2.89 4.08 -29.23
C ASN A 347 -2.95 2.57 -28.91
N TRP A 348 -2.99 2.20 -27.62
CA TRP A 348 -3.28 0.83 -27.19
C TRP A 348 -4.78 0.63 -26.98
N GLU A 349 -5.25 -0.60 -27.23
CA GLU A 349 -6.64 -1.01 -27.06
C GLU A 349 -6.77 -1.90 -25.81
N TYR A 350 -7.80 -1.63 -24.99
CA TYR A 350 -8.17 -2.47 -23.86
C TYR A 350 -9.26 -3.45 -24.26
N ILE A 351 -9.00 -4.75 -24.07
CA ILE A 351 -9.96 -5.81 -24.39
C ILE A 351 -10.22 -6.67 -23.15
N PRO A 352 -11.42 -6.55 -22.54
CA PRO A 352 -11.88 -7.53 -21.58
C PRO A 352 -12.40 -8.77 -22.32
N GLU A 353 -11.90 -9.95 -21.99
CA GLU A 353 -12.30 -11.21 -22.58
C GLU A 353 -12.68 -12.21 -21.51
N THR A 354 -13.77 -12.93 -21.70
CA THR A 354 -14.17 -14.00 -20.79
C THR A 354 -13.70 -15.33 -21.35
N GLN A 355 -12.78 -16.00 -20.68
CA GLN A 355 -12.34 -17.35 -21.01
C GLN A 355 -12.87 -18.32 -19.94
N GLY A 356 -13.94 -19.06 -20.29
CA GLY A 356 -14.67 -19.87 -19.33
C GLY A 356 -15.35 -18.99 -18.27
N SER A 357 -15.05 -19.22 -16.99
CA SER A 357 -15.55 -18.41 -15.87
C SER A 357 -14.59 -17.29 -15.44
N THR A 358 -13.43 -17.15 -16.11
CA THR A 358 -12.40 -16.17 -15.74
C THR A 358 -12.43 -14.98 -16.68
N LEU A 359 -12.58 -13.79 -16.12
CA LEU A 359 -12.39 -12.54 -16.86
C LEU A 359 -10.88 -12.31 -17.01
N ARG A 360 -10.41 -12.31 -18.24
CA ARG A 360 -9.03 -11.88 -18.59
C ARG A 360 -9.10 -10.47 -19.17
N GLN A 361 -8.11 -9.68 -18.85
CA GLN A 361 -8.00 -8.31 -19.32
C GLN A 361 -6.69 -8.15 -20.04
N HIS A 362 -6.76 -7.67 -21.27
CA HIS A 362 -5.60 -7.54 -22.15
C HIS A 362 -5.47 -6.12 -22.67
N VAL A 363 -4.25 -5.78 -23.05
CA VAL A 363 -3.96 -4.64 -23.90
C VAL A 363 -3.38 -5.14 -25.22
N ILE A 364 -3.78 -4.49 -26.30
CA ILE A 364 -3.21 -4.72 -27.64
C ILE A 364 -2.53 -3.44 -28.09
N PHE A 365 -1.29 -3.60 -28.56
CA PHE A 365 -0.52 -2.51 -29.15
C PHE A 365 -0.52 -2.59 -30.66
N PRO A 366 -0.48 -1.45 -31.36
CA PRO A 366 -0.50 -1.42 -32.84
C PRO A 366 0.79 -1.95 -33.47
N SER A 367 1.87 -2.03 -32.71
CA SER A 367 3.18 -2.52 -33.15
C SER A 367 3.72 -3.56 -32.21
N GLN A 368 4.59 -4.42 -32.74
CA GLN A 368 5.35 -5.38 -31.95
C GLN A 368 6.50 -4.68 -31.22
N PHE A 369 6.89 -5.24 -30.10
CA PHE A 369 8.07 -4.82 -29.35
C PHE A 369 9.21 -5.82 -29.58
N ASP A 370 10.42 -5.39 -29.30
CA ASP A 370 11.54 -6.28 -29.12
C ASP A 370 11.50 -6.96 -27.74
N ASP A 371 12.35 -7.95 -27.54
CA ASP A 371 12.44 -8.66 -26.27
C ASP A 371 12.95 -7.74 -25.15
N ASN A 372 12.56 -8.08 -23.94
CA ASN A 372 13.08 -7.50 -22.69
C ASN A 372 12.88 -5.99 -22.48
N TYR A 373 11.94 -5.35 -23.20
CA TYR A 373 11.50 -4.03 -22.79
C TYR A 373 10.53 -4.16 -21.62
N LEU A 374 10.51 -3.16 -20.73
CA LEU A 374 9.64 -3.16 -19.57
C LEU A 374 8.37 -2.35 -19.84
N LEU A 375 7.23 -3.04 -19.91
CA LEU A 375 5.92 -2.40 -19.94
C LEU A 375 5.48 -2.12 -18.51
N LYS A 376 5.39 -0.85 -18.12
CA LYS A 376 4.85 -0.40 -16.84
C LYS A 376 3.38 -0.07 -16.99
N PHE A 377 2.55 -0.77 -16.27
CA PHE A 377 1.11 -0.54 -16.20
C PHE A 377 0.79 0.26 -14.95
N HIS A 378 0.25 1.45 -15.13
CA HIS A 378 -0.31 2.24 -14.04
C HIS A 378 -1.82 2.04 -14.04
N GLY A 379 -2.38 1.76 -12.89
CA GLY A 379 -3.79 1.46 -12.79
C GLY A 379 -4.34 1.66 -11.39
N LYS A 380 -5.58 1.23 -11.22
CA LYS A 380 -6.34 1.33 -9.98
C LYS A 380 -6.60 -0.06 -9.43
N GLY A 381 -6.29 -0.28 -8.18
CA GLY A 381 -6.61 -1.49 -7.47
C GLY A 381 -7.63 -1.28 -6.37
N PHE A 382 -8.18 -2.35 -5.85
CA PHE A 382 -8.99 -2.27 -4.63
C PHE A 382 -8.12 -1.98 -3.43
N LEU A 383 -8.66 -1.21 -2.51
CA LEU A 383 -8.10 -1.10 -1.17
C LEU A 383 -8.23 -2.43 -0.43
N SER A 384 -7.28 -2.72 0.45
CA SER A 384 -7.29 -3.92 1.28
C SER A 384 -8.47 -3.91 2.25
N SER A 385 -9.05 -5.07 2.53
CA SER A 385 -10.07 -5.20 3.56
C SER A 385 -9.44 -5.07 4.95
N LEU A 386 -10.16 -4.42 5.86
CA LEU A 386 -9.75 -4.19 7.23
C LEU A 386 -10.37 -5.24 8.16
N SER A 387 -9.56 -5.97 8.91
CA SER A 387 -9.98 -7.02 9.83
C SER A 387 -9.66 -6.68 11.29
N ALA A 388 -8.49 -6.14 11.52
CA ALA A 388 -8.02 -5.71 12.84
C ALA A 388 -8.18 -4.18 13.02
N GLU A 389 -8.29 -3.73 14.26
CA GLU A 389 -8.41 -2.30 14.59
C GLU A 389 -7.18 -1.49 14.17
N THR A 390 -6.02 -2.15 14.13
CA THR A 390 -4.73 -1.58 13.72
C THR A 390 -4.50 -1.62 12.21
N ASP A 391 -5.36 -2.31 11.44
CA ASP A 391 -5.22 -2.33 9.98
C ASP A 391 -5.39 -0.90 9.43
N THR A 392 -4.54 -0.52 8.51
CA THR A 392 -4.46 0.83 7.97
C THR A 392 -4.86 0.88 6.50
N LEU A 393 -5.44 2.01 6.11
CA LEU A 393 -5.61 2.39 4.71
C LEU A 393 -4.66 3.52 4.36
N GLU A 394 -4.02 3.42 3.22
CA GLU A 394 -3.12 4.44 2.66
C GLU A 394 -3.90 5.45 1.82
N ILE A 395 -4.89 6.09 2.43
CA ILE A 395 -5.70 7.15 1.81
C ILE A 395 -5.79 8.34 2.77
N GLY A 396 -6.05 9.51 2.23
CA GLY A 396 -6.24 10.74 2.98
C GLY A 396 -7.50 11.49 2.55
N ALA A 397 -7.78 12.62 3.17
CA ALA A 397 -8.82 13.50 2.69
C ALA A 397 -8.47 14.05 1.29
N PRO A 398 -9.41 14.12 0.32
CA PRO A 398 -10.86 13.95 0.46
C PRO A 398 -11.38 12.53 0.23
N GLU A 399 -10.53 11.54 0.01
CA GLU A 399 -10.94 10.17 -0.30
C GLU A 399 -11.65 9.52 0.90
N THR A 400 -11.20 9.79 2.13
CA THR A 400 -11.86 9.32 3.36
C THR A 400 -13.25 9.91 3.52
N ASP A 401 -13.44 11.21 3.22
CA ASP A 401 -14.76 11.86 3.28
C ASP A 401 -15.75 11.20 2.30
N LEU A 402 -15.26 10.86 1.11
CA LEU A 402 -16.07 10.15 0.13
C LEU A 402 -16.45 8.73 0.61
N LEU A 403 -15.53 8.01 1.29
CA LEU A 403 -15.84 6.72 1.90
C LEU A 403 -16.93 6.85 2.98
N TYR A 404 -16.87 7.89 3.82
CA TYR A 404 -17.91 8.12 4.83
C TYR A 404 -19.27 8.42 4.22
N ALA A 405 -19.33 9.19 3.13
CA ALA A 405 -20.56 9.44 2.41
C ALA A 405 -21.18 8.14 1.85
N TYR A 406 -20.37 7.28 1.22
CA TYR A 406 -20.82 5.95 0.76
C TYR A 406 -21.28 5.06 1.91
N ALA A 407 -20.54 5.05 3.04
CA ALA A 407 -20.90 4.28 4.22
C ALA A 407 -22.22 4.76 4.83
N ALA A 408 -22.42 6.06 4.91
CA ALA A 408 -23.67 6.67 5.38
C ALA A 408 -24.87 6.28 4.50
N VAL A 409 -24.71 6.28 3.16
CA VAL A 409 -25.75 5.81 2.24
C VAL A 409 -26.14 4.36 2.53
N GLU A 410 -25.18 3.46 2.71
CA GLU A 410 -25.45 2.04 3.01
C GLU A 410 -26.17 1.88 4.37
N ILE A 411 -25.75 2.64 5.37
CA ILE A 411 -26.36 2.61 6.71
C ILE A 411 -27.78 3.16 6.66
N TYR A 412 -27.96 4.37 6.15
CA TYR A 412 -29.29 5.02 6.13
C TYR A 412 -30.27 4.28 5.22
N ARG A 413 -29.83 3.72 4.11
CA ARG A 413 -30.67 2.87 3.24
C ARG A 413 -31.24 1.67 4.00
N ARG A 414 -30.44 1.01 4.80
CA ARG A 414 -30.90 -0.12 5.62
C ARG A 414 -31.92 0.34 6.67
N TYR A 415 -31.64 1.41 7.41
CA TYR A 415 -32.49 1.88 8.49
C TYR A 415 -33.72 2.61 7.98
N ALA A 416 -33.67 3.26 6.83
CA ALA A 416 -34.85 3.82 6.18
C ALA A 416 -35.90 2.77 5.77
N SER A 417 -35.48 1.50 5.62
CA SER A 417 -36.39 0.39 5.24
C SER A 417 -36.89 -0.40 6.46
N THR A 418 -36.15 -0.40 7.59
CA THR A 418 -36.40 -1.31 8.72
C THR A 418 -36.86 -0.62 10.00
N SER A 419 -36.68 0.71 10.11
CA SER A 419 -37.01 1.48 11.32
C SER A 419 -38.50 1.81 11.44
N PRO A 420 -38.99 2.11 12.65
CA PRO A 420 -40.31 2.71 12.86
C PRO A 420 -40.52 4.00 12.06
N ASP A 421 -41.75 4.43 11.87
CA ASP A 421 -42.10 5.49 10.90
C ASP A 421 -41.40 6.84 11.15
N LEU A 422 -41.25 7.28 12.40
CA LEU A 422 -40.56 8.54 12.73
C LEU A 422 -39.06 8.49 12.39
N ASP A 423 -38.39 7.40 12.75
CA ASP A 423 -36.97 7.23 12.40
C ASP A 423 -36.77 7.01 10.92
N ARG A 424 -37.80 6.50 10.23
CA ARG A 424 -37.76 6.27 8.76
C ARG A 424 -37.67 7.56 7.98
N GLU A 425 -38.43 8.59 8.37
CA GLU A 425 -38.40 9.89 7.71
C GLU A 425 -37.02 10.56 7.90
N PHE A 426 -36.54 10.59 9.14
CA PHE A 426 -35.21 11.07 9.45
C PHE A 426 -34.12 10.36 8.64
N ASN A 427 -34.16 9.02 8.59
CA ASN A 427 -33.18 8.25 7.83
C ASN A 427 -33.28 8.49 6.32
N ARG A 428 -34.45 8.77 5.76
CA ARG A 428 -34.64 9.14 4.35
C ARG A 428 -34.04 10.51 4.03
N GLU A 429 -34.23 11.49 4.90
CA GLU A 429 -33.62 12.82 4.76
C GLU A 429 -32.10 12.72 4.77
N ARG A 430 -31.53 12.01 5.76
CA ARG A 430 -30.09 11.79 5.88
C ARG A 430 -29.52 11.00 4.68
N LEU A 431 -30.27 10.03 4.16
CA LEU A 431 -29.92 9.31 2.95
C LEU A 431 -29.78 10.27 1.74
N ALA A 432 -30.74 11.18 1.57
CA ALA A 432 -30.68 12.15 0.48
C ALA A 432 -29.47 13.10 0.61
N LEU A 433 -29.18 13.56 1.83
CA LEU A 433 -27.99 14.38 2.10
C LEU A 433 -26.68 13.63 1.78
N ALA A 434 -26.55 12.37 2.23
CA ALA A 434 -25.37 11.55 1.97
C ALA A 434 -25.19 11.26 0.46
N GLN A 435 -26.29 11.10 -0.30
CA GLN A 435 -26.23 10.94 -1.76
C GLN A 435 -25.72 12.21 -2.44
N ASN A 436 -26.19 13.38 -2.03
CA ASN A 436 -25.69 14.66 -2.54
C ASN A 436 -24.19 14.86 -2.19
N ASP A 437 -23.76 14.42 -1.01
CA ASP A 437 -22.34 14.47 -0.64
C ASP A 437 -21.48 13.58 -1.53
N ILE A 438 -21.96 12.38 -1.89
CA ILE A 438 -21.25 11.51 -2.86
C ILE A 438 -21.04 12.25 -4.18
N GLU A 439 -22.08 12.88 -4.73
CA GLU A 439 -21.96 13.59 -6.00
C GLU A 439 -20.95 14.75 -5.90
N ARG A 440 -21.04 15.54 -4.85
CA ARG A 440 -20.13 16.66 -4.60
C ARG A 440 -18.67 16.19 -4.42
N LEU A 441 -18.43 15.19 -3.57
CA LEU A 441 -17.10 14.71 -3.22
C LEU A 441 -16.45 13.91 -4.35
N SER A 442 -17.22 13.11 -5.11
CA SER A 442 -16.69 12.38 -6.25
C SER A 442 -16.15 13.31 -7.34
N ASN A 443 -16.82 14.41 -7.60
CA ASN A 443 -16.35 15.45 -8.53
C ASN A 443 -15.05 16.09 -8.02
N HIS A 444 -14.92 16.29 -6.71
CA HIS A 444 -13.72 16.85 -6.11
C HIS A 444 -12.52 15.89 -6.18
N VAL A 445 -12.73 14.62 -5.89
CA VAL A 445 -11.70 13.57 -6.00
C VAL A 445 -11.24 13.42 -7.46
N MET A 446 -12.17 13.38 -8.42
CA MET A 446 -11.84 13.30 -9.85
C MET A 446 -11.04 14.50 -10.36
N SER A 447 -11.29 15.68 -9.84
CA SER A 447 -10.59 16.91 -10.28
C SER A 447 -9.12 16.94 -9.93
N ARG A 448 -8.67 16.10 -8.98
CA ARG A 448 -7.27 15.95 -8.56
C ARG A 448 -6.48 14.95 -9.38
N GLY A 449 -7.12 14.18 -10.25
CA GLY A 449 -6.43 13.29 -11.19
C GLY A 449 -5.46 14.08 -12.08
N PRO A 450 -4.40 13.44 -12.61
CA PRO A 450 -3.45 14.10 -13.48
C PRO A 450 -4.21 14.72 -14.65
N ARG A 451 -4.22 16.05 -14.72
CA ARG A 451 -4.79 16.77 -15.86
C ARG A 451 -4.04 16.32 -17.10
N ARG A 452 -4.67 15.55 -17.96
CA ARG A 452 -4.14 15.31 -19.31
C ARG A 452 -3.92 16.68 -19.93
N ARG A 453 -2.68 17.09 -20.11
CA ARG A 453 -2.35 18.13 -21.06
C ARG A 453 -2.74 17.59 -22.43
N LEU A 454 -3.85 18.05 -22.96
CA LEU A 454 -4.09 17.96 -24.39
C LEU A 454 -2.91 18.68 -25.05
N MET A 455 -1.94 17.94 -25.56
CA MET A 455 -1.04 18.47 -26.56
C MET A 455 -1.90 18.67 -27.81
N ILE A 456 -2.31 19.90 -28.05
CA ILE A 456 -2.76 20.30 -29.37
C ILE A 456 -1.54 20.19 -30.25
N PRO A 457 -1.55 19.35 -31.31
CA PRO A 457 -0.45 19.37 -32.26
C PRO A 457 -0.39 20.78 -32.86
N ASP A 458 0.79 21.40 -32.78
CA ASP A 458 1.03 22.64 -33.49
C ASP A 458 0.65 22.42 -34.94
N ALA A 459 -0.33 23.17 -35.43
CA ALA A 459 -0.71 23.18 -36.82
C ALA A 459 0.50 23.69 -37.63
N VAL A 460 1.02 22.81 -38.48
CA VAL A 460 2.02 23.17 -39.52
C VAL A 460 1.34 23.99 -40.61
#